data_57846cfeb59279dc0caae524a59affbc
#
_entry.id   57846cfeb59279dc0caae524a59affbc
#
_cell.length_a   1.000
_cell.length_b   1.000
_cell.length_c   1.000
_cell.angle_alpha   90.00
_cell.angle_beta   90.00
_cell.angle_gamma   90.00
#
_symmetry.space_group_name_H-M   'P 1'
#
loop_
_entity.id
_entity.type
_entity.pdbx_description
1 polymer ?
#
loop_
_entity_poly.entity_id
_entity_poly.type
_entity_poly.pdbx_seq_one_letter_code
_entity_poly.pdbx_strand_id
1 'polypeptide(L)'
;MKLSKLETFPNGFHEDPWHKLKQYTDARIAMGRVGCSIPTQELLKFQLSHAQAKDAVFHQLDTENMQARLRDLKFESLIVESKATDKEVYLKRPDLGRELSEQAQTQLTTYVQQHPQQYDVCIVVGDGLSA
;
A
#
# COMPACT_ATOMS: atom_id res chain seq x y z
N MET A 1 6.89 5.29 41.95
CA MET A 1 7.42 5.64 40.62
C MET A 1 7.41 7.15 40.52
N LYS A 2 8.58 7.83 40.66
CA LYS A 2 8.67 9.28 40.54
C LYS A 2 8.48 9.63 39.07
N LEU A 3 7.36 10.30 38.74
CA LEU A 3 7.21 10.99 37.46
C LEU A 3 8.38 11.99 37.33
N SER A 4 9.32 11.69 36.44
CA SER A 4 10.41 12.61 36.10
C SER A 4 9.76 13.94 35.68
N LYS A 5 10.26 15.07 36.20
CA LYS A 5 9.86 16.40 35.79
C LYS A 5 10.02 16.46 34.26
N LEU A 6 8.91 16.63 33.56
CA LEU A 6 8.91 16.89 32.12
C LEU A 6 9.73 18.15 31.88
N GLU A 7 10.87 18.01 31.23
CA GLU A 7 11.68 19.15 30.82
C GLU A 7 10.87 19.97 29.82
N THR A 8 10.61 21.22 30.19
CA THR A 8 9.88 22.16 29.33
C THR A 8 10.90 22.97 28.57
N PHE A 9 10.94 22.82 27.26
CA PHE A 9 11.78 23.68 26.40
C PHE A 9 11.21 25.11 26.35
N PRO A 10 12.03 26.13 26.06
CA PRO A 10 11.60 27.54 26.06
C PRO A 10 10.43 27.87 25.15
N ASN A 11 10.16 27.04 24.16
CA ASN A 11 9.07 27.16 23.20
C ASN A 11 7.81 26.38 23.59
N GLY A 12 7.70 25.86 24.83
CA GLY A 12 6.57 25.08 25.28
C GLY A 12 6.48 23.65 24.74
N PHE A 13 7.50 23.18 24.04
CA PHE A 13 7.59 21.80 23.57
C PHE A 13 7.95 20.85 24.71
N HIS A 14 7.25 19.72 24.78
CA HIS A 14 7.54 18.63 25.71
C HIS A 14 7.96 17.40 24.91
N GLU A 15 9.19 16.96 25.09
CA GLU A 15 9.69 15.75 24.51
C GLU A 15 9.08 14.51 25.20
N ASP A 16 8.77 13.50 24.41
CA ASP A 16 8.25 12.24 24.93
C ASP A 16 9.42 11.37 25.44
N PRO A 17 9.33 10.82 26.68
CA PRO A 17 10.37 9.93 27.21
C PRO A 17 10.67 8.70 26.34
N TRP A 18 9.71 8.31 25.50
CA TRP A 18 9.82 7.18 24.57
C TRP A 18 10.44 7.53 23.22
N HIS A 19 10.95 8.77 23.04
CA HIS A 19 11.51 9.24 21.77
C HIS A 19 12.58 8.28 21.20
N LYS A 20 13.36 7.62 22.06
CA LYS A 20 14.39 6.66 21.66
C LYS A 20 13.83 5.44 20.92
N LEU A 21 12.54 5.11 21.09
CA LEU A 21 11.91 3.99 20.39
C LEU A 21 11.69 4.25 18.89
N LYS A 22 11.71 5.52 18.45
CA LYS A 22 11.57 5.88 17.02
C LYS A 22 12.66 5.26 16.13
N GLN A 23 13.81 4.93 16.68
CA GLN A 23 14.89 4.28 15.92
C GLN A 23 14.60 2.82 15.54
N TYR A 24 13.60 2.20 16.15
CA TYR A 24 13.25 0.80 15.92
C TYR A 24 11.95 0.60 15.15
N THR A 25 11.24 1.68 14.81
CA THR A 25 9.95 1.60 14.12
C THR A 25 9.63 2.88 13.37
N ASP A 26 9.01 2.74 12.20
CA ASP A 26 8.46 3.85 11.42
C ASP A 26 7.09 4.31 11.96
N ALA A 27 6.56 3.64 12.98
CA ALA A 27 5.31 4.03 13.60
C ALA A 27 5.39 5.43 14.22
N ARG A 28 4.28 6.16 14.18
CA ARG A 28 4.16 7.52 14.73
C ARG A 28 3.95 7.49 16.23
N ILE A 29 4.98 7.10 16.97
CA ILE A 29 5.01 7.08 18.42
C ILE A 29 5.88 8.22 18.96
N ALA A 30 5.76 8.54 20.24
CA ALA A 30 6.64 9.46 20.96
C ALA A 30 6.83 10.82 20.22
N MET A 31 5.74 11.39 19.72
CA MET A 31 5.77 12.62 18.91
C MET A 31 6.01 13.89 19.73
N GLY A 32 5.96 13.80 21.04
CA GLY A 32 5.99 14.97 21.92
C GLY A 32 4.65 15.73 21.91
N ARG A 33 4.66 16.89 22.54
CA ARG A 33 3.45 17.76 22.60
C ARG A 33 3.86 19.22 22.80
N VAL A 34 2.95 20.10 22.38
CA VAL A 34 2.99 21.54 22.70
C VAL A 34 1.67 21.85 23.43
N GLY A 35 1.75 22.05 24.75
CA GLY A 35 0.56 22.09 25.58
C GLY A 35 -0.23 20.78 25.49
N CYS A 36 -1.49 20.86 25.07
CA CYS A 36 -2.36 19.70 24.82
C CYS A 36 -2.38 19.23 23.35
N SER A 37 -1.58 19.86 22.47
CA SER A 37 -1.61 19.62 21.02
C SER A 37 -0.41 18.82 20.55
N ILE A 38 -0.58 18.15 19.40
CA ILE A 38 0.50 17.52 18.65
C ILE A 38 1.38 18.65 18.07
N PRO A 39 2.72 18.53 18.08
CA PRO A 39 3.60 19.49 17.44
C PRO A 39 3.28 19.67 15.96
N THR A 40 3.25 20.91 15.48
CA THR A 40 2.89 21.23 14.08
C THR A 40 3.74 20.47 13.07
N GLN A 41 5.04 20.29 13.35
CA GLN A 41 5.93 19.52 12.48
C GLN A 41 5.45 18.07 12.29
N GLU A 42 5.03 17.41 13.37
CA GLU A 42 4.54 16.03 13.31
C GLU A 42 3.15 15.96 12.62
N LEU A 43 2.33 16.99 12.80
CA LEU A 43 1.06 17.10 12.08
C LEU A 43 1.28 17.26 10.57
N LEU A 44 2.22 18.11 10.16
CA LEU A 44 2.54 18.31 8.74
C LEU A 44 3.12 17.05 8.10
N LYS A 45 3.99 16.32 8.80
CA LYS A 45 4.48 15.01 8.34
C LYS A 45 3.34 14.01 8.15
N PHE A 46 2.37 14.02 9.06
CA PHE A 46 1.19 13.17 8.95
C PHE A 46 0.36 13.53 7.71
N GLN A 47 0.08 14.81 7.50
CA GLN A 47 -0.71 15.28 6.36
C GLN A 47 -0.03 14.93 5.03
N LEU A 48 1.30 15.10 4.93
CA LEU A 48 2.07 14.71 3.75
C LEU A 48 1.94 13.20 3.48
N SER A 49 2.18 12.37 4.50
CA SER A 49 2.07 10.90 4.31
C SER A 49 0.64 10.46 4.00
N HIS A 50 -0.36 11.16 4.55
CA HIS A 50 -1.75 10.89 4.22
C HIS A 50 -2.07 11.23 2.76
N ALA A 51 -1.58 12.36 2.26
CA ALA A 51 -1.72 12.74 0.86
C ALA A 51 -1.04 11.72 -0.07
N GLN A 52 0.21 11.36 0.22
CA GLN A 52 0.95 10.34 -0.54
C GLN A 52 0.24 8.98 -0.56
N ALA A 53 -0.30 8.55 0.59
CA ALA A 53 -1.07 7.30 0.67
C ALA A 53 -2.35 7.38 -0.17
N LYS A 54 -3.03 8.53 -0.17
CA LYS A 54 -4.20 8.74 -1.02
C LYS A 54 -3.84 8.68 -2.50
N ASP A 55 -2.75 9.32 -2.91
CA ASP A 55 -2.28 9.28 -4.30
C ASP A 55 -1.93 7.84 -4.71
N ALA A 56 -1.26 7.08 -3.83
CA ALA A 56 -0.93 5.68 -4.09
C ALA A 56 -2.18 4.80 -4.24
N VAL A 57 -3.25 5.06 -3.48
CA VAL A 57 -4.52 4.31 -3.62
C VAL A 57 -5.15 4.54 -4.99
N PHE A 58 -5.07 5.75 -5.55
CA PHE A 58 -5.68 6.09 -6.84
C PHE A 58 -4.72 5.92 -8.02
N HIS A 59 -3.45 5.62 -7.77
CA HIS A 59 -2.51 5.30 -8.83
C HIS A 59 -2.95 4.03 -9.56
N GLN A 60 -2.89 4.05 -10.90
CA GLN A 60 -3.21 2.89 -11.73
C GLN A 60 -1.94 2.13 -12.07
N LEU A 61 -2.02 0.82 -12.05
CA LEU A 61 -0.92 -0.04 -12.48
C LEU A 61 -0.75 0.09 -14.00
N ASP A 62 0.45 0.48 -14.44
CA ASP A 62 0.82 0.54 -15.85
C ASP A 62 1.09 -0.89 -16.36
N THR A 63 0.01 -1.58 -16.74
CA THR A 63 0.06 -2.96 -17.19
C THR A 63 0.78 -3.12 -18.52
N GLU A 64 0.73 -2.11 -19.40
CA GLU A 64 1.39 -2.16 -20.71
C GLU A 64 2.91 -2.12 -20.58
N ASN A 65 3.42 -1.17 -19.77
CA ASN A 65 4.85 -1.07 -19.48
C ASN A 65 5.35 -2.30 -18.74
N MET A 66 4.58 -2.80 -17.76
CA MET A 66 4.93 -4.01 -17.03
C MET A 66 5.04 -5.21 -17.97
N GLN A 67 4.07 -5.41 -18.86
CA GLN A 67 4.13 -6.50 -19.86
C GLN A 67 5.31 -6.36 -20.82
N ALA A 68 5.63 -5.12 -21.26
CA ALA A 68 6.79 -4.88 -22.11
C ALA A 68 8.09 -5.32 -21.42
N ARG A 69 8.27 -4.91 -20.15
CA ARG A 69 9.44 -5.30 -19.35
C ARG A 69 9.52 -6.81 -19.09
N LEU A 70 8.39 -7.47 -18.85
CA LEU A 70 8.36 -8.92 -18.67
C LEU A 70 8.74 -9.65 -19.97
N ARG A 71 8.27 -9.18 -21.12
CA ARG A 71 8.67 -9.72 -22.43
C ARG A 71 10.17 -9.57 -22.71
N ASP A 72 10.76 -8.43 -22.36
CA ASP A 72 12.21 -8.21 -22.48
C ASP A 72 13.01 -9.22 -21.62
N LEU A 73 12.47 -9.60 -20.48
CA LEU A 73 13.01 -10.62 -19.58
C LEU A 73 12.65 -12.06 -20.01
N LYS A 74 11.93 -12.23 -21.13
CA LYS A 74 11.45 -13.53 -21.66
C LYS A 74 10.45 -14.23 -20.75
N PHE A 75 9.69 -13.49 -19.95
CA PHE A 75 8.57 -14.01 -19.19
C PHE A 75 7.27 -13.80 -19.98
N GLU A 76 6.49 -14.87 -20.06
CA GLU A 76 5.10 -14.76 -20.52
C GLU A 76 4.21 -14.21 -19.39
N SER A 77 3.31 -13.33 -19.73
CA SER A 77 2.38 -12.75 -18.76
C SER A 77 0.97 -12.64 -19.33
N LEU A 78 -0.01 -12.92 -18.52
CA LEU A 78 -1.42 -12.81 -18.84
C LEU A 78 -2.06 -11.77 -17.94
N ILE A 79 -2.78 -10.82 -18.54
CA ILE A 79 -3.59 -9.87 -17.77
C ILE A 79 -4.97 -10.46 -17.63
N VAL A 80 -5.45 -10.52 -16.40
CA VAL A 80 -6.78 -10.97 -16.05
C VAL A 80 -7.46 -9.95 -15.15
N GLU A 81 -8.77 -9.80 -15.27
CA GLU A 81 -9.56 -8.85 -14.51
C GLU A 81 -10.44 -9.55 -13.49
N SER A 82 -10.61 -8.92 -12.36
CA SER A 82 -11.57 -9.35 -11.35
C SER A 82 -12.99 -8.91 -11.73
N LYS A 83 -13.99 -9.32 -10.95
CA LYS A 83 -15.37 -8.81 -11.08
C LYS A 83 -15.50 -7.34 -10.66
N ALA A 84 -14.53 -6.77 -9.96
CA ALA A 84 -14.49 -5.34 -9.70
C ALA A 84 -14.02 -4.63 -10.99
N THR A 85 -14.92 -3.89 -11.62
CA THR A 85 -14.70 -3.24 -12.93
C THR A 85 -13.71 -2.09 -12.86
N ASP A 86 -13.56 -1.49 -11.69
CA ASP A 86 -12.68 -0.36 -11.45
C ASP A 86 -12.31 -0.23 -9.97
N LYS A 87 -11.38 0.69 -9.67
CA LYS A 87 -10.88 0.93 -8.32
C LYS A 87 -11.97 1.41 -7.35
N GLU A 88 -12.94 2.19 -7.81
CA GLU A 88 -14.01 2.69 -6.94
C GLU A 88 -14.96 1.57 -6.53
N VAL A 89 -15.29 0.68 -7.47
CA VAL A 89 -16.07 -0.52 -7.18
C VAL A 89 -15.32 -1.41 -6.20
N TYR A 90 -14.01 -1.63 -6.42
CA TYR A 90 -13.19 -2.43 -5.54
C TYR A 90 -13.14 -1.86 -4.10
N LEU A 91 -13.00 -0.54 -3.94
CA LEU A 91 -12.96 0.10 -2.62
C LEU A 91 -14.29 -0.05 -1.86
N LYS A 92 -15.41 -0.09 -2.56
CA LYS A 92 -16.75 -0.27 -1.97
C LYS A 92 -17.12 -1.74 -1.78
N ARG A 93 -16.65 -2.62 -2.66
CA ARG A 93 -16.96 -4.04 -2.74
C ARG A 93 -15.69 -4.88 -2.98
N PRO A 94 -14.81 -4.96 -1.98
CA PRO A 94 -13.55 -5.70 -2.10
C PRO A 94 -13.75 -7.22 -2.30
N ASP A 95 -14.92 -7.73 -1.98
CA ASP A 95 -15.35 -9.09 -2.28
C ASP A 95 -15.29 -9.39 -3.79
N LEU A 96 -15.69 -8.45 -4.64
CA LEU A 96 -15.63 -8.60 -6.10
C LEU A 96 -14.19 -8.67 -6.63
N GLY A 97 -13.24 -8.05 -5.94
CA GLY A 97 -11.81 -8.14 -6.28
C GLY A 97 -11.19 -9.52 -6.01
N ARG A 98 -11.89 -10.41 -5.29
CA ARG A 98 -11.44 -11.78 -5.01
C ARG A 98 -11.96 -12.80 -6.01
N GLU A 99 -12.84 -12.39 -6.91
CA GLU A 99 -13.43 -13.24 -7.92
C GLU A 99 -13.01 -12.79 -9.31
N LEU A 100 -12.67 -13.73 -10.17
CA LEU A 100 -12.37 -13.44 -11.56
C LEU A 100 -13.64 -13.09 -12.34
N SER A 101 -13.53 -12.16 -13.29
CA SER A 101 -14.59 -11.92 -14.27
C SER A 101 -14.83 -13.18 -15.12
N GLU A 102 -16.00 -13.31 -15.73
CA GLU A 102 -16.31 -14.45 -16.62
C GLU A 102 -15.36 -14.50 -17.83
N GLN A 103 -15.00 -13.32 -18.32
CA GLN A 103 -14.02 -13.19 -19.41
C GLN A 103 -12.64 -13.69 -18.98
N ALA A 104 -12.16 -13.30 -17.79
CA ALA A 104 -10.89 -13.76 -17.25
C ALA A 104 -10.86 -15.29 -17.02
N GLN A 105 -11.97 -15.87 -16.54
CA GLN A 105 -12.08 -17.31 -16.36
C GLN A 105 -11.98 -18.06 -17.71
N THR A 106 -12.67 -17.56 -18.73
CA THR A 106 -12.62 -18.12 -20.09
C THR A 106 -11.20 -18.01 -20.67
N GLN A 107 -10.58 -16.85 -20.50
CA GLN A 107 -9.22 -16.58 -20.98
C GLN A 107 -8.20 -17.53 -20.33
N LEU A 108 -8.26 -17.70 -19.00
CA LEU A 108 -7.38 -18.62 -18.27
C LEU A 108 -7.61 -20.08 -18.68
N THR A 109 -8.87 -20.49 -18.85
CA THR A 109 -9.21 -21.85 -19.28
C THR A 109 -8.61 -22.13 -20.65
N THR A 110 -8.77 -21.20 -21.58
CA THR A 110 -8.20 -21.31 -22.93
C THR A 110 -6.69 -21.36 -22.91
N TYR A 111 -6.06 -20.49 -22.08
CA TYR A 111 -4.60 -20.47 -21.94
C TYR A 111 -4.05 -21.81 -21.43
N VAL A 112 -4.67 -22.37 -20.38
CA VAL A 112 -4.25 -23.68 -19.83
C VAL A 112 -4.42 -24.81 -20.84
N GLN A 113 -5.47 -24.79 -21.66
CA GLN A 113 -5.67 -25.79 -22.72
C GLN A 113 -4.61 -25.70 -23.83
N GLN A 114 -4.17 -24.49 -24.15
CA GLN A 114 -3.13 -24.25 -25.17
C GLN A 114 -1.73 -24.52 -24.65
N HIS A 115 -1.51 -24.42 -23.34
CA HIS A 115 -0.21 -24.56 -22.66
C HIS A 115 -0.29 -25.67 -21.60
N PRO A 116 -0.39 -26.96 -22.00
CA PRO A 116 -0.58 -28.08 -21.05
C PRO A 116 0.65 -28.42 -20.20
N GLN A 117 1.71 -27.61 -20.27
CA GLN A 117 2.92 -27.79 -19.48
C GLN A 117 2.68 -27.50 -18.00
N GLN A 118 3.39 -28.20 -17.14
CA GLN A 118 3.41 -27.89 -15.71
C GLN A 118 4.43 -26.76 -15.45
N TYR A 119 4.02 -25.79 -14.64
CA TYR A 119 4.89 -24.72 -14.18
C TYR A 119 5.31 -25.01 -12.75
N ASP A 120 6.61 -24.85 -12.46
CA ASP A 120 7.14 -24.99 -11.10
C ASP A 120 6.72 -23.81 -10.22
N VAL A 121 6.58 -22.62 -10.80
CA VAL A 121 6.22 -21.37 -10.10
C VAL A 121 5.27 -20.56 -10.97
N CYS A 122 4.22 -20.06 -10.34
CA CYS A 122 3.33 -19.04 -10.91
C CYS A 122 3.36 -17.81 -10.02
N ILE A 123 3.70 -16.65 -10.60
CA ILE A 123 3.72 -15.38 -9.89
C ILE A 123 2.47 -14.59 -10.26
N VAL A 124 1.69 -14.24 -9.25
CA VAL A 124 0.50 -13.39 -9.41
C VAL A 124 0.81 -12.00 -8.88
N VAL A 125 0.69 -11.00 -9.76
CA VAL A 125 0.81 -9.59 -9.39
C VAL A 125 -0.58 -8.99 -9.37
N GLY A 126 -1.01 -8.50 -8.22
CA GLY A 126 -2.35 -7.95 -8.04
C GLY A 126 -2.31 -6.44 -7.82
N ASP A 127 -3.11 -5.68 -8.58
CA ASP A 127 -3.41 -4.30 -8.27
C ASP A 127 -4.50 -4.27 -7.19
N GLY A 128 -4.07 -3.97 -5.97
CA GLY A 128 -4.93 -3.94 -4.79
C GLY A 128 -5.25 -2.51 -4.33
N LEU A 129 -5.02 -2.22 -3.04
CA LEU A 129 -5.25 -0.90 -2.45
C LEU A 129 -4.25 0.15 -2.92
N SER A 130 -3.02 -0.25 -3.24
CA SER A 130 -1.98 0.63 -3.81
C SER A 130 -1.19 -0.14 -4.86
N ALA A 131 -0.93 0.51 -5.95
CA ALA A 131 -0.07 -0.03 -7.01
C ALA A 131 1.39 0.28 -6.74
#